data_17e003e50cc18c6637b7018efff97188
#
_entry.id   17e003e50cc18c6637b7018efff97188
#
_cell.length_a   1.000
_cell.length_b   1.000
_cell.length_c   1.000
_cell.angle_alpha   90.00
_cell.angle_beta   90.00
_cell.angle_gamma   90.00
#
_symmetry.space_group_name_H-M   'P 1'
#
loop_
_entity.id
_entity.type
_entity.pdbx_description
1 polymer ?
#
loop_
_entity_poly.entity_id
_entity_poly.type
_entity_poly.pdbx_seq_one_letter_code
_entity_poly.pdbx_strand_id
1 'polypeptide(L)'
;QGERLLGDVLISEGKIQAIAPHLEATGDTLIIDAQGLTLLPGVIDPQVHFREPGLEHKEDLATASRACARGGVTSFLEMPNTNPLTTTQAQLDDKLQRAAAKSLVNYGFFMGATPENLPDLRTAGPSCGIKIFMGSAHGALLVSTEAEIEPIFAEGTRLIAVHAEDQARILERRKLFAGMTDVAVHSQIQDEEAALNATKLALKLSEKYQRRLHILHLSTGIEANYLRTHKPAWVTAEVTPQHLLLNTDTYAEKGSLVQMNPPLRSPENNEILWQALLDGVIDFIATDHAP
;
A
#
# COMPACT_ATOMS: atom_id res chain seq x y z
N GLN A 1 -21.88 6.81 -10.14
CA GLN A 1 -20.41 6.77 -10.31
C GLN A 1 -20.07 6.78 -11.79
N GLY A 2 -19.11 7.63 -12.22
CA GLY A 2 -18.67 7.73 -13.62
C GLY A 2 -19.45 8.73 -14.47
N GLU A 3 -20.38 9.50 -13.94
CA GLU A 3 -21.03 10.58 -14.65
C GLU A 3 -20.07 11.77 -14.77
N ARG A 4 -19.97 12.31 -15.99
CA ARG A 4 -19.23 13.54 -16.26
C ARG A 4 -20.21 14.70 -16.30
N LEU A 5 -19.96 15.68 -15.44
CA LEU A 5 -20.75 16.92 -15.40
C LEU A 5 -19.88 18.06 -15.95
N LEU A 6 -20.44 18.87 -16.83
CA LEU A 6 -19.85 20.14 -17.25
C LEU A 6 -20.50 21.25 -16.44
N GLY A 7 -19.69 22.03 -15.72
CA GLY A 7 -20.23 23.10 -14.90
C GLY A 7 -19.23 23.68 -13.92
N ASP A 8 -19.72 24.56 -13.08
CA ASP A 8 -18.96 25.24 -12.04
C ASP A 8 -19.13 24.55 -10.69
N VAL A 9 -18.11 24.67 -9.84
CA VAL A 9 -18.10 24.13 -8.47
C VAL A 9 -17.81 25.26 -7.48
N LEU A 10 -18.74 25.50 -6.56
CA LEU A 10 -18.55 26.44 -5.45
C LEU A 10 -18.03 25.69 -4.22
N ILE A 11 -16.90 26.17 -3.69
CA ILE A 11 -16.30 25.64 -2.47
C ILE A 11 -16.30 26.75 -1.41
N SER A 12 -16.81 26.48 -0.22
CA SER A 12 -16.74 27.37 0.93
C SER A 12 -16.51 26.56 2.20
N GLU A 13 -15.70 27.07 3.11
CA GLU A 13 -15.37 26.41 4.37
C GLU A 13 -14.88 24.96 4.21
N GLY A 14 -14.08 24.70 3.15
CA GLY A 14 -13.54 23.38 2.87
C GLY A 14 -14.58 22.34 2.37
N LYS A 15 -15.77 22.78 1.96
CA LYS A 15 -16.85 21.92 1.48
C LYS A 15 -17.35 22.36 0.13
N ILE A 16 -17.77 21.41 -0.71
CA ILE A 16 -18.49 21.67 -1.94
C ILE A 16 -19.90 22.11 -1.54
N GLN A 17 -20.25 23.36 -1.84
CA GLN A 17 -21.53 23.96 -1.53
C GLN A 17 -22.54 23.79 -2.70
N ALA A 18 -22.05 23.89 -3.94
CA ALA A 18 -22.88 23.73 -5.11
C ALA A 18 -22.09 23.21 -6.31
N ILE A 19 -22.77 22.49 -7.16
CA ILE A 19 -22.33 22.11 -8.51
C ILE A 19 -23.47 22.45 -9.45
N ALA A 20 -23.23 23.31 -10.44
CA ALA A 20 -24.26 23.71 -11.41
C ALA A 20 -23.62 24.04 -12.78
N PRO A 21 -24.40 24.05 -13.88
CA PRO A 21 -23.87 24.43 -15.19
C PRO A 21 -23.23 25.82 -15.21
N HIS A 22 -23.73 26.74 -14.36
CA HIS A 22 -23.18 28.07 -14.15
C HIS A 22 -23.47 28.54 -12.72
N LEU A 23 -22.48 29.13 -12.07
CA LEU A 23 -22.59 29.75 -10.75
C LEU A 23 -22.05 31.18 -10.81
N GLU A 24 -22.82 32.14 -10.33
CA GLU A 24 -22.35 33.51 -10.23
C GLU A 24 -21.42 33.69 -9.02
N ALA A 25 -20.23 34.23 -9.27
CA ALA A 25 -19.34 34.61 -8.19
C ALA A 25 -19.84 35.87 -7.51
N THR A 26 -19.88 35.89 -6.19
CA THR A 26 -20.31 37.05 -5.40
C THR A 26 -19.23 37.49 -4.42
N GLY A 27 -19.14 38.82 -4.19
CA GLY A 27 -18.18 39.39 -3.23
C GLY A 27 -16.72 39.07 -3.59
N ASP A 28 -15.94 38.67 -2.59
CA ASP A 28 -14.49 38.39 -2.72
C ASP A 28 -14.21 36.92 -3.12
N THR A 29 -15.10 36.26 -3.86
CA THR A 29 -14.92 34.89 -4.31
C THR A 29 -13.70 34.78 -5.24
N LEU A 30 -12.72 33.97 -4.87
CA LEU A 30 -11.61 33.60 -5.76
C LEU A 30 -12.12 32.71 -6.89
N ILE A 31 -11.95 33.16 -8.14
CA ILE A 31 -12.30 32.39 -9.31
C ILE A 31 -11.06 31.69 -9.87
N ILE A 32 -11.15 30.36 -10.04
CA ILE A 32 -10.13 29.55 -10.71
C ILE A 32 -10.72 29.11 -12.05
N ASP A 33 -10.15 29.61 -13.15
CA ASP A 33 -10.54 29.14 -14.48
C ASP A 33 -9.99 27.73 -14.71
N ALA A 34 -10.90 26.76 -14.77
CA ALA A 34 -10.61 25.34 -15.01
C ALA A 34 -11.07 24.88 -16.41
N GLN A 35 -11.29 25.80 -17.36
CA GLN A 35 -11.75 25.45 -18.70
C GLN A 35 -10.81 24.44 -19.38
N GLY A 36 -11.38 23.35 -19.88
CA GLY A 36 -10.63 22.24 -20.49
C GLY A 36 -9.96 21.26 -19.49
N LEU A 37 -10.12 21.49 -18.19
CA LEU A 37 -9.62 20.60 -17.15
C LEU A 37 -10.74 19.69 -16.61
N THR A 38 -10.34 18.59 -15.99
CA THR A 38 -11.25 17.70 -15.27
C THR A 38 -10.95 17.79 -13.78
N LEU A 39 -11.94 18.19 -13.00
CA LEU A 39 -11.86 18.15 -11.53
C LEU A 39 -12.17 16.73 -11.05
N LEU A 40 -11.25 16.16 -10.29
CA LEU A 40 -11.37 14.85 -9.66
C LEU A 40 -11.29 14.99 -8.15
N PRO A 41 -11.86 14.04 -7.37
CA PRO A 41 -11.50 13.90 -5.96
C PRO A 41 -10.00 13.76 -5.79
N GLY A 42 -9.46 14.33 -4.70
CA GLY A 42 -8.05 14.15 -4.38
C GLY A 42 -7.69 12.68 -4.21
N VAL A 43 -6.58 12.28 -4.82
CA VAL A 43 -6.11 10.88 -4.75
C VAL A 43 -5.67 10.55 -3.34
N ILE A 44 -5.98 9.34 -2.88
CA ILE A 44 -5.47 8.75 -1.64
C ILE A 44 -4.47 7.66 -2.04
N ASP A 45 -3.22 7.77 -1.59
CA ASP A 45 -2.23 6.71 -1.73
C ASP A 45 -2.13 5.92 -0.42
N PRO A 46 -2.66 4.70 -0.36
CA PRO A 46 -2.76 3.96 0.89
C PRO A 46 -1.49 3.18 1.26
N GLN A 47 -0.45 3.22 0.42
CA GLN A 47 0.81 2.54 0.69
C GLN A 47 2.00 3.36 0.21
N VAL A 48 2.72 3.96 1.17
CA VAL A 48 3.96 4.70 0.90
C VAL A 48 5.01 4.47 2.00
N HIS A 49 6.27 4.74 1.68
CA HIS A 49 7.42 4.64 2.57
C HIS A 49 8.23 5.95 2.52
N PHE A 50 7.80 6.98 3.24
CA PHE A 50 8.43 8.31 3.24
C PHE A 50 9.67 8.43 4.13
N ARG A 51 10.10 7.32 4.71
CA ARG A 51 11.41 7.12 5.33
C ARG A 51 11.68 7.89 6.62
N GLU A 52 10.92 8.88 6.99
CA GLU A 52 11.06 9.61 8.24
C GLU A 52 10.21 8.99 9.37
N PRO A 53 10.79 8.79 10.56
CA PRO A 53 12.13 9.17 11.00
C PRO A 53 13.25 8.18 10.62
N GLY A 54 14.50 8.71 10.62
CA GLY A 54 15.75 7.95 10.66
C GLY A 54 16.33 7.53 9.32
N LEU A 55 15.64 7.75 8.21
CA LEU A 55 16.10 7.44 6.85
C LEU A 55 15.91 8.64 5.91
N GLU A 56 15.93 9.87 6.47
CA GLU A 56 15.66 11.12 5.76
C GLU A 56 16.66 11.42 4.62
N HIS A 57 17.81 10.74 4.60
CA HIS A 57 18.74 10.80 3.48
C HIS A 57 18.18 10.25 2.16
N LYS A 58 17.09 9.47 2.23
CA LYS A 58 16.37 8.96 1.07
C LYS A 58 15.19 9.86 0.70
N GLU A 59 14.35 10.17 1.67
CA GLU A 59 13.22 11.09 1.56
C GLU A 59 12.73 11.48 2.97
N ASP A 60 12.02 12.60 3.07
CA ASP A 60 11.39 13.06 4.30
C ASP A 60 9.91 13.45 4.09
N LEU A 61 9.16 13.65 5.18
CA LEU A 61 7.74 14.00 5.13
C LEU A 61 7.47 15.33 4.42
N ALA A 62 8.39 16.30 4.46
CA ALA A 62 8.21 17.58 3.81
C ALA A 62 8.32 17.45 2.28
N THR A 63 9.35 16.76 1.79
CA THR A 63 9.58 16.56 0.35
C THR A 63 8.54 15.63 -0.25
N ALA A 64 8.25 14.52 0.42
CA ALA A 64 7.24 13.56 0.00
C ALA A 64 5.84 14.18 -0.09
N SER A 65 5.40 14.94 0.93
CA SER A 65 4.08 15.57 0.90
C SER A 65 3.96 16.66 -0.18
N ARG A 66 5.06 17.35 -0.53
CA ARG A 66 5.10 18.26 -1.67
C ARG A 66 4.97 17.51 -3.00
N ALA A 67 5.63 16.37 -3.13
CA ALA A 67 5.48 15.49 -4.29
C ALA A 67 4.05 14.97 -4.42
N CYS A 68 3.43 14.55 -3.31
CA CYS A 68 2.02 14.19 -3.24
C CYS A 68 1.13 15.32 -3.77
N ALA A 69 1.24 16.51 -3.21
CA ALA A 69 0.44 17.67 -3.62
C ALA A 69 0.66 18.00 -5.11
N ARG A 70 1.90 17.94 -5.60
CA ARG A 70 2.23 18.18 -7.01
C ARG A 70 1.61 17.13 -7.95
N GLY A 71 1.48 15.88 -7.49
CA GLY A 71 0.89 14.77 -8.25
C GLY A 71 -0.63 14.63 -8.07
N GLY A 72 -1.28 15.48 -7.25
CA GLY A 72 -2.73 15.38 -6.97
C GLY A 72 -3.08 14.36 -5.89
N VAL A 73 -2.09 13.80 -5.18
CA VAL A 73 -2.31 12.97 -4.00
C VAL A 73 -2.56 13.89 -2.80
N THR A 74 -3.75 13.82 -2.25
CA THR A 74 -4.19 14.69 -1.13
C THR A 74 -4.18 14.00 0.23
N SER A 75 -3.93 12.69 0.23
CA SER A 75 -3.83 11.89 1.46
C SER A 75 -2.89 10.71 1.22
N PHE A 76 -2.09 10.36 2.22
CA PHE A 76 -1.25 9.16 2.18
C PHE A 76 -1.35 8.33 3.46
N LEU A 77 -1.10 7.03 3.35
CA LEU A 77 -0.96 6.13 4.48
C LEU A 77 0.45 5.51 4.47
N GLU A 78 1.24 5.82 5.49
CA GLU A 78 2.66 5.43 5.53
C GLU A 78 2.91 4.17 6.35
N MET A 79 3.82 3.37 5.87
CA MET A 79 4.24 2.10 6.44
C MET A 79 5.21 2.27 7.63
N PRO A 80 5.30 1.25 8.52
CA PRO A 80 5.98 1.38 9.82
C PRO A 80 7.49 1.15 9.80
N ASN A 81 8.10 0.83 8.66
CA ASN A 81 9.51 0.43 8.54
C ASN A 81 10.47 1.63 8.48
N THR A 82 10.37 2.50 9.45
CA THR A 82 11.25 3.65 9.72
C THR A 82 12.31 3.32 10.77
N ASN A 83 13.14 4.25 11.18
CA ASN A 83 14.14 4.06 12.22
C ASN A 83 14.06 5.18 13.28
N PRO A 84 13.48 4.93 14.48
CA PRO A 84 12.95 3.63 14.92
C PRO A 84 11.73 3.15 14.15
N LEU A 85 11.44 1.84 14.24
CA LEU A 85 10.23 1.23 13.70
C LEU A 85 8.99 1.78 14.41
N THR A 86 7.86 1.92 13.70
CA THR A 86 6.60 2.38 14.32
C THR A 86 5.83 1.19 14.93
N THR A 87 6.27 0.74 16.09
CA THR A 87 5.75 -0.48 16.76
C THR A 87 5.15 -0.22 18.14
N THR A 88 5.26 1.01 18.66
CA THR A 88 4.69 1.45 19.95
C THR A 88 3.90 2.73 19.80
N GLN A 89 3.08 3.07 20.83
CA GLN A 89 2.36 4.35 20.86
C GLN A 89 3.31 5.54 20.75
N ALA A 90 4.44 5.53 21.47
CA ALA A 90 5.38 6.65 21.47
C ALA A 90 5.97 6.93 20.07
N GLN A 91 6.28 5.90 19.32
CA GLN A 91 6.78 6.02 17.94
C GLN A 91 5.69 6.51 16.97
N LEU A 92 4.45 6.08 17.18
CA LEU A 92 3.30 6.58 16.42
C LEU A 92 3.06 8.06 16.69
N ASP A 93 3.11 8.50 17.96
CA ASP A 93 2.94 9.88 18.36
C ASP A 93 4.05 10.78 17.78
N ASP A 94 5.31 10.33 17.78
CA ASP A 94 6.42 11.05 17.16
C ASP A 94 6.17 11.27 15.65
N LYS A 95 5.73 10.24 14.93
CA LYS A 95 5.40 10.37 13.49
C LYS A 95 4.23 11.32 13.25
N LEU A 96 3.17 11.24 14.05
CA LEU A 96 2.03 12.15 13.97
C LEU A 96 2.45 13.58 14.21
N GLN A 97 3.31 13.84 15.20
CA GLN A 97 3.82 15.18 15.51
C GLN A 97 4.70 15.72 14.37
N ARG A 98 5.58 14.90 13.80
CA ARG A 98 6.41 15.28 12.64
C ARG A 98 5.55 15.62 11.44
N ALA A 99 4.56 14.80 11.13
CA ALA A 99 3.67 15.04 10.00
C ALA A 99 2.81 16.30 10.20
N ALA A 100 2.31 16.55 11.40
CA ALA A 100 1.58 17.77 11.73
C ALA A 100 2.41 19.05 11.48
N ALA A 101 3.74 18.98 11.66
CA ALA A 101 4.63 20.10 11.43
C ALA A 101 5.08 20.28 9.98
N LYS A 102 5.07 19.20 9.16
CA LYS A 102 5.75 19.17 7.86
C LYS A 102 4.84 18.87 6.67
N SER A 103 3.78 18.07 6.87
CA SER A 103 2.97 17.59 5.76
C SER A 103 2.06 18.67 5.18
N LEU A 104 2.03 18.77 3.84
CA LEU A 104 1.10 19.62 3.10
C LEU A 104 -0.23 18.94 2.77
N VAL A 105 -0.32 17.60 2.96
CA VAL A 105 -1.49 16.79 2.64
C VAL A 105 -1.90 15.97 3.86
N ASN A 106 -3.09 15.38 3.82
CA ASN A 106 -3.55 14.52 4.92
C ASN A 106 -2.67 13.28 5.04
N TYR A 107 -2.56 12.76 6.25
CA TYR A 107 -1.68 11.63 6.55
C TYR A 107 -2.28 10.66 7.54
N GLY A 108 -1.82 9.43 7.47
CA GLY A 108 -2.05 8.39 8.45
C GLY A 108 -0.88 7.41 8.47
N PHE A 109 -0.75 6.68 9.58
CA PHE A 109 0.35 5.76 9.80
C PHE A 109 -0.14 4.38 10.22
N PHE A 110 0.51 3.34 9.69
CA PHE A 110 0.34 1.98 10.16
C PHE A 110 1.23 1.67 11.35
N MET A 111 0.73 0.84 12.26
CA MET A 111 1.54 0.19 13.30
C MET A 111 2.15 -1.08 12.73
N GLY A 112 3.45 -1.27 12.91
CA GLY A 112 4.15 -2.49 12.54
C GLY A 112 3.90 -3.60 13.55
N ALA A 113 3.53 -4.78 13.08
CA ALA A 113 3.47 -5.97 13.92
C ALA A 113 4.87 -6.55 14.15
N THR A 114 5.12 -6.98 15.38
CA THR A 114 6.26 -7.81 15.77
C THR A 114 5.74 -8.99 16.61
N PRO A 115 6.52 -10.06 16.79
CA PRO A 115 6.11 -11.17 17.67
C PRO A 115 5.79 -10.76 19.11
N GLU A 116 6.34 -9.62 19.57
CA GLU A 116 6.26 -9.22 21.00
C GLU A 116 5.32 -8.05 21.28
N ASN A 117 4.84 -7.27 20.25
CA ASN A 117 4.13 -6.02 20.50
C ASN A 117 2.60 -6.10 20.44
N LEU A 118 2.03 -7.28 20.59
CA LEU A 118 0.58 -7.49 20.54
C LEU A 118 -0.21 -6.53 21.48
N PRO A 119 0.24 -6.20 22.70
CA PRO A 119 -0.43 -5.20 23.55
C PRO A 119 -0.52 -3.80 22.88
N ASP A 120 0.56 -3.34 22.23
CA ASP A 120 0.57 -2.07 21.52
C ASP A 120 -0.38 -2.10 20.31
N LEU A 121 -0.39 -3.19 19.54
CA LEU A 121 -1.28 -3.35 18.40
C LEU A 121 -2.76 -3.27 18.79
N ARG A 122 -3.11 -3.61 20.02
CA ARG A 122 -4.48 -3.52 20.54
C ARG A 122 -4.90 -2.11 20.92
N THR A 123 -4.01 -1.33 21.49
CA THR A 123 -4.34 -0.08 22.19
C THR A 123 -3.82 1.17 21.50
N ALA A 124 -2.67 1.13 20.80
CA ALA A 124 -2.05 2.31 20.21
C ALA A 124 -2.93 2.97 19.12
N GLY A 125 -2.99 4.30 19.10
CA GLY A 125 -3.75 5.06 18.11
C GLY A 125 -3.63 6.56 18.28
N PRO A 126 -4.11 7.34 17.29
CA PRO A 126 -4.81 6.88 16.08
C PRO A 126 -3.86 6.23 15.04
N SER A 127 -4.27 5.09 14.47
CA SER A 127 -3.53 4.44 13.38
C SER A 127 -4.47 3.96 12.28
N CYS A 128 -3.96 3.86 11.05
CA CYS A 128 -4.71 3.36 9.89
C CYS A 128 -5.03 1.87 10.00
N GLY A 129 -4.18 1.12 10.69
CA GLY A 129 -4.27 -0.31 10.84
C GLY A 129 -2.95 -0.91 11.32
N ILE A 130 -2.87 -2.22 11.22
CA ILE A 130 -1.69 -3.03 11.56
C ILE A 130 -1.05 -3.49 10.26
N LYS A 131 0.26 -3.25 10.08
CA LYS A 131 1.05 -3.79 8.98
C LYS A 131 1.78 -5.04 9.44
N ILE A 132 1.60 -6.14 8.70
CA ILE A 132 2.37 -7.38 8.87
C ILE A 132 3.25 -7.59 7.64
N PHE A 133 4.53 -7.88 7.86
CA PHE A 133 5.44 -8.39 6.84
C PHE A 133 5.56 -9.90 7.03
N MET A 134 4.87 -10.68 6.20
CA MET A 134 4.87 -12.14 6.27
C MET A 134 6.13 -12.75 5.65
N GLY A 135 6.83 -11.98 4.81
CA GLY A 135 8.10 -12.32 4.17
C GLY A 135 8.83 -11.07 3.68
N SER A 136 9.99 -11.27 3.07
CA SER A 136 10.79 -10.20 2.42
C SER A 136 11.16 -9.01 3.33
N ALA A 137 11.12 -9.21 4.64
CA ALA A 137 11.51 -8.24 5.64
C ALA A 137 12.67 -8.76 6.49
N HIS A 138 13.26 -7.87 7.28
CA HIS A 138 14.37 -8.19 8.18
C HIS A 138 14.10 -7.64 9.58
N GLY A 139 14.72 -8.27 10.56
CA GLY A 139 14.63 -7.85 11.96
C GLY A 139 13.23 -8.03 12.55
N ALA A 140 12.87 -7.17 13.48
CA ALA A 140 11.68 -7.31 14.31
C ALA A 140 10.34 -7.26 13.56
N LEU A 141 10.28 -6.65 12.36
CA LEU A 141 9.04 -6.57 11.57
C LEU A 141 8.71 -7.87 10.81
N LEU A 142 9.62 -8.82 10.72
CA LEU A 142 9.31 -10.11 10.09
C LEU A 142 8.46 -10.96 11.03
N VAL A 143 7.21 -11.23 10.62
CA VAL A 143 6.26 -12.10 11.33
C VAL A 143 5.79 -13.15 10.32
N SER A 144 6.48 -14.29 10.26
CA SER A 144 6.43 -15.17 9.09
C SER A 144 5.77 -16.53 9.33
N THR A 145 5.59 -16.94 10.57
CA THR A 145 4.95 -18.20 10.89
C THR A 145 3.47 -18.02 11.24
N GLU A 146 2.65 -19.01 10.92
CA GLU A 146 1.22 -18.99 11.29
C GLU A 146 1.06 -18.76 12.81
N ALA A 147 1.91 -19.37 13.64
CA ALA A 147 1.87 -19.23 15.09
C ALA A 147 2.11 -17.79 15.59
N GLU A 148 2.94 -17.01 14.89
CA GLU A 148 3.19 -15.59 15.19
C GLU A 148 2.09 -14.69 14.63
N ILE A 149 1.56 -15.00 13.45
CA ILE A 149 0.56 -14.18 12.73
C ILE A 149 -0.83 -14.34 13.37
N GLU A 150 -1.20 -15.57 13.74
CA GLU A 150 -2.55 -15.89 14.17
C GLU A 150 -3.02 -15.07 15.39
N PRO A 151 -2.23 -14.82 16.45
CA PRO A 151 -2.64 -13.97 17.56
C PRO A 151 -2.98 -12.55 17.15
N ILE A 152 -2.32 -11.99 16.12
CA ILE A 152 -2.58 -10.64 15.60
C ILE A 152 -3.96 -10.59 14.94
N PHE A 153 -4.35 -11.64 14.23
CA PHE A 153 -5.69 -11.76 13.65
C PHE A 153 -6.77 -12.02 14.69
N ALA A 154 -6.46 -12.82 15.71
CA ALA A 154 -7.39 -13.19 16.75
C ALA A 154 -7.80 -12.01 17.65
N GLU A 155 -6.91 -11.06 17.86
CA GLU A 155 -7.11 -10.00 18.83
C GLU A 155 -7.37 -8.62 18.19
N GLY A 156 -8.35 -7.89 18.75
CA GLY A 156 -8.72 -6.52 18.34
C GLY A 156 -9.59 -6.46 17.08
N THR A 157 -9.81 -5.25 16.54
CA THR A 157 -10.76 -4.98 15.44
C THR A 157 -10.16 -4.17 14.29
N ARG A 158 -8.90 -3.74 14.40
CA ARG A 158 -8.26 -2.89 13.40
C ARG A 158 -8.05 -3.64 12.10
N LEU A 159 -8.06 -2.90 10.99
CA LEU A 159 -7.63 -3.41 9.69
C LEU A 159 -6.21 -3.99 9.80
N ILE A 160 -6.00 -5.13 9.20
CA ILE A 160 -4.66 -5.72 9.01
C ILE A 160 -4.29 -5.57 7.53
N ALA A 161 -3.12 -4.98 7.26
CA ALA A 161 -2.53 -4.90 5.92
C ALA A 161 -1.30 -5.81 5.87
N VAL A 162 -1.20 -6.64 4.84
CA VAL A 162 -0.14 -7.65 4.75
C VAL A 162 0.74 -7.48 3.51
N HIS A 163 2.07 -7.52 3.70
CA HIS A 163 3.00 -7.90 2.65
C HIS A 163 3.00 -9.43 2.63
N ALA A 164 2.36 -10.02 1.63
CA ALA A 164 2.07 -11.45 1.59
C ALA A 164 3.10 -12.20 0.73
N GLU A 165 4.19 -12.63 1.34
CA GLU A 165 5.14 -13.56 0.74
C GLU A 165 5.55 -14.64 1.76
N ASP A 166 5.66 -15.90 1.32
CA ASP A 166 6.05 -17.04 2.14
C ASP A 166 7.56 -17.04 2.38
N GLN A 167 7.97 -16.61 3.56
CA GLN A 167 9.36 -16.51 3.96
C GLN A 167 10.10 -17.86 3.91
N ALA A 168 9.46 -18.94 4.29
CA ALA A 168 10.07 -20.26 4.30
C ALA A 168 10.42 -20.69 2.87
N ARG A 169 9.47 -20.52 1.95
CA ARG A 169 9.68 -20.79 0.51
C ARG A 169 10.78 -19.89 -0.07
N ILE A 170 10.80 -18.61 0.23
CA ILE A 170 11.84 -17.68 -0.22
C ILE A 170 13.22 -18.17 0.23
N LEU A 171 13.38 -18.58 1.48
CA LEU A 171 14.64 -19.08 2.01
C LEU A 171 15.10 -20.38 1.34
N GLU A 172 14.19 -21.30 1.05
CA GLU A 172 14.48 -22.52 0.30
C GLU A 172 14.94 -22.20 -1.12
N ARG A 173 14.19 -21.36 -1.82
CA ARG A 173 14.53 -20.96 -3.20
C ARG A 173 15.83 -20.18 -3.27
N ARG A 174 16.13 -19.34 -2.31
CA ARG A 174 17.43 -18.62 -2.23
C ARG A 174 18.61 -19.59 -2.22
N LYS A 175 18.47 -20.77 -1.60
CA LYS A 175 19.50 -21.82 -1.64
C LYS A 175 19.69 -22.40 -3.02
N LEU A 176 18.59 -22.57 -3.78
CA LEU A 176 18.63 -23.13 -5.16
C LEU A 176 19.35 -22.19 -6.13
N PHE A 177 19.27 -20.89 -5.90
CA PHE A 177 19.86 -19.84 -6.74
C PHE A 177 21.14 -19.23 -6.13
N ALA A 178 21.74 -19.92 -5.16
CA ALA A 178 22.98 -19.42 -4.50
C ALA A 178 24.11 -19.23 -5.52
N GLY A 179 24.76 -18.07 -5.48
CA GLY A 179 25.86 -17.74 -6.39
C GLY A 179 25.44 -17.15 -7.74
N MET A 180 24.16 -17.13 -8.07
CA MET A 180 23.66 -16.42 -9.26
C MET A 180 23.60 -14.91 -8.98
N THR A 181 24.09 -14.10 -9.94
CA THR A 181 24.20 -12.64 -9.81
C THR A 181 23.24 -11.87 -10.73
N ASP A 182 22.52 -12.56 -11.61
CA ASP A 182 21.53 -11.95 -12.48
C ASP A 182 20.35 -11.43 -11.64
N VAL A 183 19.98 -10.16 -11.81
CA VAL A 183 18.86 -9.55 -11.09
C VAL A 183 17.52 -10.24 -11.36
N ALA A 184 17.33 -10.82 -12.54
CA ALA A 184 16.12 -11.56 -12.89
C ALA A 184 15.87 -12.81 -12.00
N VAL A 185 16.92 -13.31 -11.35
CA VAL A 185 16.84 -14.42 -10.38
C VAL A 185 15.98 -14.03 -9.17
N HIS A 186 15.88 -12.72 -8.86
CA HIS A 186 15.05 -12.22 -7.78
C HIS A 186 13.58 -12.68 -7.93
N SER A 187 13.00 -12.58 -9.12
CA SER A 187 11.63 -13.06 -9.41
C SER A 187 11.48 -14.57 -9.31
N GLN A 188 12.58 -15.31 -9.45
CA GLN A 188 12.59 -16.75 -9.26
C GLN A 188 12.73 -17.18 -7.80
N ILE A 189 13.44 -16.40 -7.00
CA ILE A 189 13.59 -16.61 -5.54
C ILE A 189 12.29 -16.30 -4.82
N GLN A 190 11.70 -15.15 -5.08
CA GLN A 190 10.40 -14.72 -4.57
C GLN A 190 9.34 -15.02 -5.63
N ASP A 191 9.07 -16.30 -5.87
CA ASP A 191 8.20 -16.73 -6.94
C ASP A 191 6.70 -16.52 -6.65
N GLU A 192 5.86 -16.78 -7.66
CA GLU A 192 4.42 -16.57 -7.57
C GLU A 192 3.76 -17.43 -6.49
N GLU A 193 4.26 -18.65 -6.27
CA GLU A 193 3.77 -19.51 -5.20
C GLU A 193 4.08 -18.96 -3.80
N ALA A 194 5.18 -18.24 -3.62
CA ALA A 194 5.48 -17.59 -2.35
C ALA A 194 4.43 -16.53 -2.01
N ALA A 195 3.99 -15.76 -3.00
CA ALA A 195 2.93 -14.77 -2.85
C ALA A 195 1.57 -15.46 -2.60
N LEU A 196 1.21 -16.45 -3.41
CA LEU A 196 -0.07 -17.16 -3.27
C LEU A 196 -0.22 -17.86 -1.91
N ASN A 197 0.83 -18.53 -1.43
CA ASN A 197 0.78 -19.25 -0.14
C ASN A 197 0.50 -18.29 1.04
N ALA A 198 1.20 -17.15 1.06
CA ALA A 198 0.99 -16.14 2.09
C ALA A 198 -0.38 -15.48 2.00
N THR A 199 -0.85 -15.17 0.78
CA THR A 199 -2.21 -14.66 0.54
C THR A 199 -3.27 -15.65 1.03
N LYS A 200 -3.12 -16.95 0.76
CA LYS A 200 -4.03 -17.99 1.28
C LYS A 200 -4.04 -18.06 2.80
N LEU A 201 -2.87 -17.97 3.44
CA LEU A 201 -2.77 -17.96 4.90
C LEU A 201 -3.46 -16.73 5.50
N ALA A 202 -3.21 -15.55 4.95
CA ALA A 202 -3.84 -14.31 5.42
C ALA A 202 -5.36 -14.37 5.28
N LEU A 203 -5.89 -14.86 4.15
CA LEU A 203 -7.32 -15.08 3.95
C LEU A 203 -7.92 -16.07 4.95
N LYS A 204 -7.29 -17.24 5.13
CA LYS A 204 -7.70 -18.25 6.10
C LYS A 204 -7.86 -17.65 7.51
N LEU A 205 -6.88 -16.85 7.96
CA LEU A 205 -6.92 -16.20 9.26
C LEU A 205 -7.97 -15.08 9.32
N SER A 206 -8.11 -14.29 8.25
CA SER A 206 -9.16 -13.27 8.14
C SER A 206 -10.55 -13.88 8.26
N GLU A 207 -10.82 -14.98 7.58
CA GLU A 207 -12.09 -15.70 7.66
C GLU A 207 -12.33 -16.30 9.04
N LYS A 208 -11.33 -16.97 9.62
CA LYS A 208 -11.41 -17.59 10.94
C LYS A 208 -11.79 -16.60 12.03
N TYR A 209 -11.24 -15.38 11.98
CA TYR A 209 -11.43 -14.36 13.02
C TYR A 209 -12.35 -13.22 12.59
N GLN A 210 -12.96 -13.29 11.39
CA GLN A 210 -13.79 -12.23 10.80
C GLN A 210 -13.08 -10.88 10.80
N ARG A 211 -11.76 -10.90 10.51
CA ARG A 211 -10.88 -9.75 10.62
C ARG A 211 -10.77 -9.02 9.28
N ARG A 212 -10.99 -7.71 9.27
CA ARG A 212 -10.73 -6.87 8.09
C ARG A 212 -9.28 -7.03 7.65
N LEU A 213 -9.09 -7.38 6.38
CA LEU A 213 -7.79 -7.62 5.77
C LEU A 213 -7.62 -6.76 4.52
N HIS A 214 -6.41 -6.27 4.33
CA HIS A 214 -5.96 -5.64 3.08
C HIS A 214 -4.70 -6.32 2.58
N ILE A 215 -4.74 -6.81 1.35
CA ILE A 215 -3.60 -7.43 0.68
C ILE A 215 -2.91 -6.34 -0.14
N LEU A 216 -1.70 -5.99 0.27
CA LEU A 216 -0.90 -4.95 -0.36
C LEU A 216 -0.27 -5.46 -1.67
N HIS A 217 -0.04 -4.55 -2.62
CA HIS A 217 0.75 -4.75 -3.85
C HIS A 217 0.61 -6.15 -4.48
N LEU A 218 -0.61 -6.60 -4.75
CA LEU A 218 -0.87 -7.88 -5.42
C LEU A 218 -0.03 -7.97 -6.69
N SER A 219 0.78 -9.01 -6.82
CA SER A 219 1.80 -9.06 -7.87
C SER A 219 1.57 -10.14 -8.92
N THR A 220 0.71 -11.12 -8.65
CA THR A 220 0.59 -12.31 -9.49
C THR A 220 -0.83 -12.57 -9.99
N GLY A 221 -0.93 -13.10 -11.20
CA GLY A 221 -2.20 -13.54 -11.78
C GLY A 221 -2.83 -14.72 -11.01
N ILE A 222 -2.00 -15.60 -10.42
CA ILE A 222 -2.53 -16.73 -9.64
C ILE A 222 -3.18 -16.27 -8.33
N GLU A 223 -2.66 -15.22 -7.68
CA GLU A 223 -3.31 -14.59 -6.53
C GLU A 223 -4.64 -13.93 -6.94
N ALA A 224 -4.63 -13.15 -8.03
CA ALA A 224 -5.83 -12.49 -8.55
C ALA A 224 -6.93 -13.52 -8.87
N ASN A 225 -6.59 -14.61 -9.53
CA ASN A 225 -7.52 -15.70 -9.83
C ASN A 225 -8.03 -16.39 -8.55
N TYR A 226 -7.19 -16.58 -7.55
CA TYR A 226 -7.61 -17.12 -6.26
C TYR A 226 -8.58 -16.18 -5.55
N LEU A 227 -8.28 -14.88 -5.47
CA LEU A 227 -9.12 -13.86 -4.86
C LEU A 227 -10.47 -13.72 -5.55
N ARG A 228 -10.56 -13.92 -6.86
CA ARG A 228 -11.80 -13.85 -7.64
C ARG A 228 -12.92 -14.73 -7.06
N THR A 229 -12.54 -15.86 -6.48
CA THR A 229 -13.49 -16.86 -5.96
C THR A 229 -13.49 -16.98 -4.44
N HIS A 230 -12.48 -16.43 -3.75
CA HIS A 230 -12.30 -16.64 -2.32
C HIS A 230 -12.27 -15.33 -1.50
N LYS A 231 -12.27 -14.15 -2.13
CA LYS A 231 -12.20 -12.87 -1.41
C LYS A 231 -13.52 -12.55 -0.72
N PRO A 232 -13.60 -12.53 0.64
CA PRO A 232 -14.78 -12.08 1.35
C PRO A 232 -14.99 -10.57 1.18
N ALA A 233 -16.23 -10.10 1.41
CA ALA A 233 -16.58 -8.68 1.24
C ALA A 233 -15.83 -7.70 2.17
N TRP A 234 -15.27 -8.19 3.28
CA TRP A 234 -14.47 -7.38 4.20
C TRP A 234 -12.97 -7.40 3.90
N VAL A 235 -12.56 -8.08 2.83
CA VAL A 235 -11.17 -8.13 2.35
C VAL A 235 -11.04 -7.24 1.13
N THR A 236 -9.96 -6.45 1.11
CA THR A 236 -9.58 -5.63 -0.05
C THR A 236 -8.18 -6.00 -0.52
N ALA A 237 -7.88 -5.70 -1.77
CA ALA A 237 -6.56 -5.86 -2.37
C ALA A 237 -6.20 -4.65 -3.22
N GLU A 238 -4.93 -4.33 -3.28
CA GLU A 238 -4.40 -3.28 -4.15
C GLU A 238 -3.35 -3.83 -5.12
N VAL A 239 -3.07 -3.08 -6.17
CA VAL A 239 -2.00 -3.35 -7.12
C VAL A 239 -1.17 -2.10 -7.33
N THR A 240 0.12 -2.24 -7.60
CA THR A 240 0.96 -1.09 -7.93
C THR A 240 1.01 -0.81 -9.43
N PRO A 241 1.27 0.45 -9.84
CA PRO A 241 1.53 0.76 -11.24
C PRO A 241 2.65 -0.10 -11.84
N GLN A 242 3.67 -0.42 -11.05
CA GLN A 242 4.80 -1.23 -11.47
C GLN A 242 4.37 -2.64 -11.90
N HIS A 243 3.50 -3.31 -11.13
CA HIS A 243 2.99 -4.64 -11.46
C HIS A 243 1.96 -4.62 -12.61
N LEU A 244 1.36 -3.48 -12.90
CA LEU A 244 0.46 -3.32 -14.04
C LEU A 244 1.20 -3.04 -15.36
N LEU A 245 2.37 -2.36 -15.30
CA LEU A 245 3.01 -1.79 -16.49
C LEU A 245 4.37 -2.40 -16.81
N LEU A 246 5.06 -2.98 -15.82
CA LEU A 246 6.39 -3.58 -15.96
C LEU A 246 6.31 -5.08 -15.72
N ASN A 247 7.25 -5.82 -16.29
CA ASN A 247 7.35 -7.26 -16.16
C ASN A 247 8.82 -7.71 -16.21
N THR A 248 9.08 -9.02 -16.15
CA THR A 248 10.43 -9.59 -16.12
C THR A 248 11.28 -9.24 -17.34
N ASP A 249 10.68 -8.94 -18.51
CA ASP A 249 11.43 -8.53 -19.70
C ASP A 249 12.16 -7.21 -19.48
N THR A 250 11.63 -6.36 -18.59
CA THR A 250 12.22 -5.07 -18.23
C THR A 250 13.60 -5.20 -17.55
N TYR A 251 13.90 -6.35 -16.95
CA TYR A 251 15.24 -6.59 -16.37
C TYR A 251 16.36 -6.52 -17.39
N ALA A 252 16.12 -6.92 -18.64
CA ALA A 252 17.12 -6.88 -19.70
C ALA A 252 17.56 -5.44 -20.02
N GLU A 253 16.67 -4.46 -19.89
CA GLU A 253 16.96 -3.05 -20.18
C GLU A 253 17.36 -2.26 -18.93
N LYS A 254 16.66 -2.46 -17.82
CA LYS A 254 16.75 -1.62 -16.61
C LYS A 254 17.59 -2.25 -15.49
N GLY A 255 17.86 -3.54 -15.54
CA GLY A 255 18.62 -4.24 -14.51
C GLY A 255 18.00 -4.09 -13.12
N SER A 256 18.81 -3.77 -12.12
CA SER A 256 18.39 -3.60 -10.73
C SER A 256 17.53 -2.35 -10.47
N LEU A 257 17.40 -1.43 -11.41
CA LEU A 257 16.54 -0.25 -11.26
C LEU A 257 15.05 -0.61 -11.16
N VAL A 258 14.67 -1.80 -11.59
CA VAL A 258 13.28 -2.30 -11.49
C VAL A 258 13.14 -3.47 -10.51
N GLN A 259 14.14 -3.69 -9.67
CA GLN A 259 14.06 -4.67 -8.60
C GLN A 259 13.20 -4.13 -7.45
N MET A 260 12.16 -4.87 -7.09
CA MET A 260 11.24 -4.50 -6.02
C MET A 260 10.72 -5.74 -5.27
N ASN A 261 9.97 -5.55 -4.18
CA ASN A 261 9.31 -6.59 -3.39
C ASN A 261 7.80 -6.27 -3.25
N PRO A 262 6.90 -7.16 -3.72
CA PRO A 262 7.16 -8.37 -4.49
C PRO A 262 7.81 -8.06 -5.84
N PRO A 263 8.56 -9.03 -6.44
CA PRO A 263 9.24 -8.78 -7.70
C PRO A 263 8.27 -8.65 -8.89
N LEU A 264 8.77 -8.10 -10.00
CA LEU A 264 8.08 -8.12 -11.27
C LEU A 264 7.84 -9.57 -11.73
N ARG A 265 6.75 -9.80 -12.43
CA ARG A 265 6.31 -11.11 -12.92
C ARG A 265 6.39 -11.18 -14.44
N SER A 266 6.06 -12.34 -15.02
CA SER A 266 5.99 -12.48 -16.46
C SER A 266 4.90 -11.58 -17.08
N PRO A 267 4.97 -11.25 -18.38
CA PRO A 267 4.00 -10.38 -19.06
C PRO A 267 2.54 -10.78 -18.88
N GLU A 268 2.26 -12.09 -18.83
CA GLU A 268 0.91 -12.62 -18.66
C GLU A 268 0.28 -12.16 -17.34
N ASN A 269 1.07 -11.95 -16.30
CA ASN A 269 0.58 -11.43 -15.02
C ASN A 269 0.03 -10.00 -15.15
N ASN A 270 0.67 -9.14 -15.96
CA ASN A 270 0.17 -7.78 -16.18
C ASN A 270 -1.27 -7.80 -16.72
N GLU A 271 -1.55 -8.64 -17.72
CA GLU A 271 -2.88 -8.75 -18.34
C GLU A 271 -3.93 -9.24 -17.34
N ILE A 272 -3.59 -10.27 -16.54
CA ILE A 272 -4.51 -10.83 -15.53
C ILE A 272 -4.77 -9.80 -14.40
N LEU A 273 -3.75 -9.07 -13.97
CA LEU A 273 -3.89 -8.03 -12.94
C LEU A 273 -4.73 -6.84 -13.44
N TRP A 274 -4.53 -6.40 -14.70
CA TRP A 274 -5.39 -5.40 -15.32
C TRP A 274 -6.85 -5.83 -15.36
N GLN A 275 -7.11 -7.08 -15.79
CA GLN A 275 -8.47 -7.60 -15.83
C GLN A 275 -9.06 -7.71 -14.42
N ALA A 276 -8.28 -8.14 -13.43
CA ALA A 276 -8.71 -8.23 -12.04
C ALA A 276 -9.07 -6.85 -11.43
N LEU A 277 -8.35 -5.80 -11.81
CA LEU A 277 -8.67 -4.42 -11.42
C LEU A 277 -9.98 -3.94 -12.08
N LEU A 278 -10.16 -4.21 -13.37
CA LEU A 278 -11.39 -3.84 -14.09
C LEU A 278 -12.63 -4.58 -13.59
N ASP A 279 -12.46 -5.84 -13.18
CA ASP A 279 -13.54 -6.68 -12.64
C ASP A 279 -13.85 -6.40 -11.15
N GLY A 280 -13.07 -5.54 -10.49
CA GLY A 280 -13.25 -5.23 -9.06
C GLY A 280 -12.77 -6.34 -8.10
N VAL A 281 -11.97 -7.29 -8.58
CA VAL A 281 -11.24 -8.24 -7.71
C VAL A 281 -10.16 -7.51 -6.94
N ILE A 282 -9.44 -6.62 -7.61
CA ILE A 282 -8.54 -5.63 -7.03
C ILE A 282 -9.35 -4.34 -6.84
N ASP A 283 -9.30 -3.76 -5.66
CA ASP A 283 -10.17 -2.67 -5.26
C ASP A 283 -9.62 -1.30 -5.66
N PHE A 284 -8.29 -1.12 -5.68
CA PHE A 284 -7.63 0.15 -6.03
C PHE A 284 -6.16 -0.01 -6.37
N ILE A 285 -5.55 1.10 -6.78
CA ILE A 285 -4.11 1.22 -7.07
C ILE A 285 -3.45 1.96 -5.91
N ALA A 286 -2.29 1.47 -5.47
CA ALA A 286 -1.38 2.14 -4.53
C ALA A 286 0.03 2.16 -5.10
N THR A 287 0.88 3.13 -4.71
CA THR A 287 2.17 3.26 -5.40
C THR A 287 3.27 2.39 -4.84
N ASP A 288 3.19 2.05 -3.57
CA ASP A 288 4.32 1.49 -2.80
C ASP A 288 5.59 2.35 -2.98
N HIS A 289 5.42 3.68 -3.04
CA HIS A 289 6.52 4.62 -3.17
C HIS A 289 7.54 4.39 -2.06
N ALA A 290 8.76 3.98 -2.44
CA ALA A 290 9.77 3.47 -1.52
C ALA A 290 11.18 3.87 -1.95
N PRO A 291 11.55 5.15 -1.81
CA PRO A 291 12.87 5.68 -2.18
C PRO A 291 14.02 5.07 -1.40
#